data_4bf49689e23933052ea8198a711427a5
#
_entry.id   4bf49689e23933052ea8198a711427a5
#
_cell.length_a   1.000
_cell.length_b   1.000
_cell.length_c   1.000
_cell.angle_alpha   90.00
_cell.angle_beta   90.00
_cell.angle_gamma   90.00
#
_symmetry.space_group_name_H-M   'P 1'
#
loop_
_entity.id
_entity.type
_entity.pdbx_description
1 polymer ?
#
loop_
_entity_poly.entity_id
_entity_poly.type
_entity_poly.pdbx_seq_one_letter_code
_entity_poly.pdbx_strand_id
1 'polypeptide(L)'
;TIFSIALASKSKTYIELGERNGSTSLPISLAAKINGGKHYAVDIEDSDYKCPKELENVWNFQKMDAVHFLRNWDKSNKVGFIYLDDWHAYNHVKEEFISIDQMVGPSSIILVHDLMYGTAPFYHTDLSLEEGQWAEGGPYRAVSELSSNFWEWSTLPWCNGLTILRKKYSTKFHTI
;
A
#
# COMPACT_ATOMS: atom_id res chain seq x y z
N THR A 1 -9.75 5.23 -10.88
CA THR A 1 -10.15 4.64 -9.58
C THR A 1 -9.23 5.10 -8.46
N ILE A 2 -7.90 4.90 -8.54
CA ILE A 2 -6.94 5.28 -7.47
C ILE A 2 -7.07 6.76 -7.09
N PHE A 3 -7.07 7.68 -8.07
CA PHE A 3 -7.27 9.10 -7.82
C PHE A 3 -8.53 9.40 -6.98
N SER A 4 -9.66 8.82 -7.35
CA SER A 4 -10.93 9.08 -6.67
C SER A 4 -10.93 8.58 -5.21
N ILE A 5 -10.34 7.41 -4.96
CA ILE A 5 -10.23 6.85 -3.61
C ILE A 5 -9.23 7.66 -2.77
N ALA A 6 -8.07 7.98 -3.35
CA ALA A 6 -7.05 8.82 -2.71
C ALA A 6 -7.60 10.21 -2.36
N LEU A 7 -8.36 10.83 -3.27
CA LEU A 7 -8.99 12.12 -3.02
C LEU A 7 -10.05 12.04 -1.90
N ALA A 8 -10.89 11.00 -1.94
CA ALA A 8 -11.94 10.77 -0.94
C ALA A 8 -11.39 10.49 0.45
N SER A 9 -10.17 9.98 0.58
CA SER A 9 -9.51 9.74 1.88
C SER A 9 -9.32 11.04 2.69
N LYS A 10 -9.25 12.19 2.03
CA LYS A 10 -8.94 13.50 2.63
C LYS A 10 -7.66 13.50 3.48
N SER A 11 -6.75 12.59 3.17
CA SER A 11 -5.51 12.43 3.90
C SER A 11 -4.61 13.66 3.82
N LYS A 12 -3.76 13.81 4.82
CA LYS A 12 -2.62 14.75 4.79
C LYS A 12 -1.29 14.03 4.52
N THR A 13 -1.29 12.70 4.65
CA THR A 13 -0.11 11.87 4.44
C THR A 13 -0.48 10.67 3.58
N TYR A 14 0.12 10.60 2.41
CA TYR A 14 -0.03 9.53 1.42
C TYR A 14 1.28 8.77 1.31
N ILE A 15 1.22 7.45 1.29
CA ILE A 15 2.37 6.58 1.06
C ILE A 15 2.07 5.67 -0.13
N GLU A 16 3.02 5.51 -1.02
CA GLU A 16 3.03 4.57 -2.13
C GLU A 16 4.26 3.69 -2.00
N LEU A 17 4.06 2.38 -1.95
CA LEU A 17 5.11 1.37 -1.94
C LEU A 17 5.11 0.68 -3.31
N GLY A 18 6.25 0.73 -4.01
CA GLY A 18 6.36 0.32 -5.42
C GLY A 18 5.99 1.44 -6.38
N GLU A 19 6.85 2.44 -6.51
CA GLU A 19 6.61 3.63 -7.37
C GLU A 19 6.86 3.32 -8.85
N ARG A 20 7.97 2.64 -9.14
CA ARG A 20 8.40 2.17 -10.46
C ARG A 20 8.44 3.25 -11.53
N ASN A 21 7.33 3.57 -12.22
CA ASN A 21 7.27 4.49 -13.37
C ASN A 21 6.29 5.66 -13.20
N GLY A 22 5.73 5.83 -12.00
CA GLY A 22 4.84 6.94 -11.67
C GLY A 22 3.41 6.83 -12.17
N SER A 23 2.99 5.68 -12.71
CA SER A 23 1.61 5.50 -13.20
C SER A 23 0.56 5.69 -12.08
N THR A 24 0.92 5.37 -10.86
CA THR A 24 0.12 5.57 -9.64
C THR A 24 0.55 6.81 -8.87
N SER A 25 1.82 7.21 -8.93
CA SER A 25 2.34 8.43 -8.30
C SER A 25 1.62 9.70 -8.78
N LEU A 26 1.34 9.82 -10.08
CA LEU A 26 0.64 10.99 -10.60
C LEU A 26 -0.76 11.17 -9.97
N PRO A 27 -1.68 10.18 -10.05
CA PRO A 27 -3.00 10.32 -9.46
C PRO A 27 -2.98 10.48 -7.94
N ILE A 28 -2.06 9.83 -7.21
CA ILE A 28 -1.93 9.97 -5.76
C ILE A 28 -1.42 11.38 -5.40
N SER A 29 -0.39 11.88 -6.10
CA SER A 29 0.15 13.24 -5.88
C SER A 29 -0.88 14.33 -6.18
N LEU A 30 -1.69 14.17 -7.22
CA LEU A 30 -2.79 15.10 -7.51
C LEU A 30 -3.83 15.13 -6.38
N ALA A 31 -4.22 13.96 -5.86
CA ALA A 31 -5.13 13.87 -4.73
C ALA A 31 -4.53 14.50 -3.46
N ALA A 32 -3.25 14.23 -3.20
CA ALA A 32 -2.51 14.82 -2.09
C ALA A 32 -2.45 16.35 -2.20
N LYS A 33 -2.16 16.89 -3.39
CA LYS A 33 -2.14 18.34 -3.64
C LYS A 33 -3.49 18.99 -3.33
N ILE A 34 -4.58 18.42 -3.86
CA ILE A 34 -5.94 18.95 -3.64
C ILE A 34 -6.29 18.92 -2.14
N ASN A 35 -5.92 17.87 -1.44
CA ASN A 35 -6.17 17.72 -0.02
C ASN A 35 -5.17 18.50 0.87
N GLY A 36 -4.18 19.18 0.29
CA GLY A 36 -3.13 19.92 1.01
C GLY A 36 -2.22 19.02 1.85
N GLY A 37 -1.93 17.83 1.33
CA GLY A 37 -1.10 16.81 1.95
C GLY A 37 0.27 16.63 1.28
N LYS A 38 0.99 15.58 1.70
CA LYS A 38 2.26 15.13 1.14
C LYS A 38 2.14 13.68 0.69
N HIS A 39 2.85 13.34 -0.39
CA HIS A 39 2.96 12.00 -0.93
C HIS A 39 4.41 11.52 -0.83
N TYR A 40 4.62 10.38 -0.20
CA TYR A 40 5.88 9.68 -0.08
C TYR A 40 5.82 8.43 -0.97
N ALA A 41 6.57 8.46 -2.07
CA ALA A 41 6.68 7.35 -3.00
C ALA A 41 7.99 6.60 -2.72
N VAL A 42 7.90 5.30 -2.55
CA VAL A 42 9.02 4.46 -2.11
C VAL A 42 9.26 3.37 -3.14
N ASP A 43 10.52 3.21 -3.55
CA ASP A 43 10.95 2.10 -4.38
C ASP A 43 12.40 1.75 -4.05
N ILE A 44 12.79 0.49 -4.26
CA ILE A 44 14.16 0.03 -4.09
C ILE A 44 15.04 0.45 -5.28
N GLU A 45 14.42 0.68 -6.43
CA GLU A 45 15.07 1.16 -7.66
C GLU A 45 14.94 2.68 -7.81
N ASP A 46 15.64 3.24 -8.79
CA ASP A 46 15.47 4.65 -9.15
C ASP A 46 14.14 4.85 -9.88
N SER A 47 13.45 5.92 -9.57
CA SER A 47 12.20 6.28 -10.22
C SER A 47 12.42 6.78 -11.66
N ASP A 48 11.65 6.25 -12.59
CA ASP A 48 11.55 6.77 -13.95
C ASP A 48 10.49 7.89 -14.09
N TYR A 49 9.75 8.15 -13.02
CA TYR A 49 8.69 9.14 -13.01
C TYR A 49 9.24 10.56 -13.16
N LYS A 50 8.68 11.27 -14.13
CA LYS A 50 8.97 12.70 -14.35
C LYS A 50 7.91 13.54 -13.62
N CYS A 51 8.17 13.84 -12.36
CA CYS A 51 7.24 14.59 -11.54
C CYS A 51 6.94 15.95 -12.19
N PRO A 52 5.65 16.28 -12.46
CA PRO A 52 5.27 17.59 -12.93
C PRO A 52 5.68 18.68 -11.94
N LYS A 53 6.15 19.81 -12.45
CA LYS A 53 6.67 20.93 -11.65
C LYS A 53 5.70 21.39 -10.55
N GLU A 54 4.42 21.37 -10.84
CA GLU A 54 3.36 21.72 -9.88
C GLU A 54 3.14 20.70 -8.77
N LEU A 55 3.79 19.53 -8.84
CA LEU A 55 3.71 18.45 -7.83
C LEU A 55 5.03 18.25 -7.07
N GLU A 56 6.10 18.91 -7.46
CA GLU A 56 7.43 18.78 -6.82
C GLU A 56 7.41 19.08 -5.31
N ASN A 57 6.52 19.95 -4.86
CA ASN A 57 6.35 20.27 -3.45
C ASN A 57 5.46 19.27 -2.69
N VAL A 58 4.84 18.32 -3.39
CA VAL A 58 3.90 17.34 -2.83
C VAL A 58 4.52 15.95 -2.83
N TRP A 59 5.12 15.56 -3.94
CA TRP A 59 5.73 14.27 -4.16
C TRP A 59 7.17 14.20 -3.60
N ASN A 60 7.44 13.18 -2.81
CA ASN A 60 8.75 12.92 -2.21
C ASN A 60 9.15 11.48 -2.48
N PHE A 61 10.11 11.27 -3.36
CA PHE A 61 10.65 9.96 -3.65
C PHE A 61 11.68 9.53 -2.60
N GLN A 62 11.60 8.28 -2.18
CA GLN A 62 12.50 7.64 -1.23
C GLN A 62 13.03 6.33 -1.82
N LYS A 63 14.30 6.33 -2.25
CA LYS A 63 14.95 5.12 -2.76
C LYS A 63 15.37 4.24 -1.59
N MET A 64 14.53 3.32 -1.20
CA MET A 64 14.80 2.32 -0.15
C MET A 64 13.79 1.18 -0.18
N ASP A 65 14.10 0.13 0.56
CA ASP A 65 13.17 -0.97 0.82
C ASP A 65 11.92 -0.49 1.58
N ALA A 66 10.74 -0.96 1.17
CA ALA A 66 9.45 -0.53 1.71
C ALA A 66 9.29 -0.88 3.20
N VAL A 67 9.68 -2.08 3.61
CA VAL A 67 9.64 -2.51 5.03
C VAL A 67 10.57 -1.63 5.87
N HIS A 68 11.76 -1.32 5.34
CA HIS A 68 12.70 -0.41 6.02
C HIS A 68 12.10 1.00 6.17
N PHE A 69 11.48 1.55 5.12
CA PHE A 69 10.79 2.84 5.17
C PHE A 69 9.70 2.84 6.24
N LEU A 70 8.81 1.85 6.22
CA LEU A 70 7.69 1.76 7.15
C LEU A 70 8.14 1.61 8.61
N ARG A 71 9.20 0.82 8.86
CA ARG A 71 9.75 0.64 10.22
C ARG A 71 10.32 1.93 10.79
N ASN A 72 10.92 2.77 9.95
CA ASN A 72 11.51 4.06 10.36
C ASN A 72 10.52 5.23 10.34
N TRP A 73 9.28 5.01 9.90
CA TRP A 73 8.26 6.05 9.93
C TRP A 73 7.93 6.49 11.35
N ASP A 74 7.85 7.80 11.55
CA ASP A 74 7.38 8.35 12.84
C ASP A 74 5.90 8.02 13.07
N LYS A 75 5.64 7.09 13.98
CA LYS A 75 4.30 6.58 14.29
C LYS A 75 3.35 7.63 14.88
N SER A 76 3.85 8.80 15.29
CA SER A 76 3.02 9.95 15.67
C SER A 76 2.35 10.60 14.46
N ASN A 77 2.97 10.51 13.27
CA ASN A 77 2.43 10.99 12.01
C ASN A 77 1.48 9.96 11.42
N LYS A 78 0.19 10.13 11.67
CA LYS A 78 -0.83 9.22 11.14
C LYS A 78 -0.95 9.32 9.63
N VAL A 79 -1.05 8.16 8.99
CA VAL A 79 -1.16 8.00 7.55
C VAL A 79 -2.62 7.73 7.19
N GLY A 80 -3.19 8.54 6.32
CA GLY A 80 -4.60 8.39 5.93
C GLY A 80 -4.79 7.65 4.61
N PHE A 81 -3.74 7.49 3.81
CA PHE A 81 -3.80 6.74 2.56
C PHE A 81 -2.49 6.00 2.31
N ILE A 82 -2.58 4.70 2.00
CA ILE A 82 -1.44 3.86 1.61
C ILE A 82 -1.82 3.08 0.36
N TYR A 83 -0.89 2.96 -0.58
CA TYR A 83 -0.96 2.10 -1.76
C TYR A 83 0.22 1.13 -1.76
N LEU A 84 -0.05 -0.18 -1.85
CA LEU A 84 0.95 -1.24 -1.87
C LEU A 84 0.92 -1.94 -3.24
N ASP A 85 2.05 -1.90 -3.93
CA ASP A 85 2.25 -2.53 -5.24
C ASP A 85 3.75 -2.79 -5.50
N ASP A 86 4.48 -3.23 -4.48
CA ASP A 86 5.92 -3.46 -4.53
C ASP A 86 6.27 -4.95 -4.61
N TRP A 87 6.98 -5.50 -3.64
CA TRP A 87 7.38 -6.91 -3.61
C TRP A 87 6.28 -7.79 -3.01
N HIS A 88 5.69 -8.66 -3.82
CA HIS A 88 4.48 -9.42 -3.49
C HIS A 88 4.71 -10.72 -2.69
N ALA A 89 5.92 -11.00 -2.21
CA ALA A 89 6.16 -12.16 -1.36
C ALA A 89 5.40 -12.05 -0.02
N TYR A 90 4.76 -13.14 0.41
CA TYR A 90 3.94 -13.16 1.62
C TYR A 90 4.64 -12.57 2.85
N ASN A 91 5.88 -12.99 3.12
CA ASN A 91 6.61 -12.50 4.28
C ASN A 91 6.90 -11.00 4.21
N HIS A 92 7.18 -10.46 3.01
CA HIS A 92 7.39 -9.04 2.80
C HIS A 92 6.10 -8.25 3.10
N VAL A 93 5.00 -8.61 2.46
CA VAL A 93 3.69 -7.95 2.65
C VAL A 93 3.21 -8.06 4.10
N LYS A 94 3.47 -9.19 4.77
CA LYS A 94 3.16 -9.36 6.19
C LYS A 94 3.94 -8.38 7.09
N GLU A 95 5.23 -8.20 6.84
CA GLU A 95 6.06 -7.23 7.57
C GLU A 95 5.61 -5.78 7.34
N GLU A 96 5.16 -5.47 6.13
CA GLU A 96 4.52 -4.17 5.85
C GLU A 96 3.28 -3.97 6.70
N PHE A 97 2.35 -4.94 6.73
CA PHE A 97 1.13 -4.85 7.53
C PHE A 97 1.40 -4.71 9.02
N ILE A 98 2.43 -5.35 9.58
CA ILE A 98 2.85 -5.17 10.98
C ILE A 98 3.20 -3.69 11.25
N SER A 99 3.88 -3.04 10.31
CA SER A 99 4.25 -1.63 10.44
C SER A 99 3.06 -0.70 10.19
N ILE A 100 2.28 -0.96 9.14
CA ILE A 100 1.10 -0.20 8.75
C ILE A 100 0.07 -0.15 9.88
N ASP A 101 -0.14 -1.26 10.59
CA ASP A 101 -1.09 -1.32 11.71
C ASP A 101 -0.85 -0.25 12.78
N GLN A 102 0.39 0.14 12.98
CA GLN A 102 0.78 1.17 13.96
C GLN A 102 0.58 2.60 13.44
N MET A 103 0.52 2.77 12.11
CA MET A 103 0.49 4.07 11.43
C MET A 103 -0.92 4.53 11.09
N VAL A 104 -1.86 3.59 10.94
CA VAL A 104 -3.21 3.83 10.42
C VAL A 104 -4.27 3.80 11.52
N GLY A 105 -5.39 4.43 11.22
CA GLY A 105 -6.60 4.44 12.06
C GLY A 105 -7.85 4.11 11.26
N PRO A 106 -9.05 4.15 11.86
CA PRO A 106 -10.31 3.78 11.20
C PRO A 106 -10.68 4.65 10.00
N SER A 107 -10.13 5.86 9.89
CA SER A 107 -10.33 6.75 8.75
C SER A 107 -9.30 6.55 7.63
N SER A 108 -8.29 5.71 7.84
CA SER A 108 -7.28 5.43 6.84
C SER A 108 -7.80 4.46 5.79
N ILE A 109 -7.39 4.66 4.55
CA ILE A 109 -7.66 3.77 3.43
C ILE A 109 -6.35 3.15 2.97
N ILE A 110 -6.30 1.84 2.89
CA ILE A 110 -5.18 1.10 2.34
C ILE A 110 -5.66 0.43 1.04
N LEU A 111 -4.91 0.59 -0.03
CA LEU A 111 -5.10 -0.12 -1.28
C LEU A 111 -3.96 -1.12 -1.43
N VAL A 112 -4.30 -2.36 -1.77
CA VAL A 112 -3.33 -3.40 -2.13
C VAL A 112 -3.65 -3.88 -3.52
N HIS A 113 -2.65 -3.86 -4.39
CA HIS A 113 -2.75 -4.38 -5.75
C HIS A 113 -2.48 -5.88 -5.79
N ASP A 114 -2.88 -6.52 -6.88
CA ASP A 114 -2.57 -7.92 -7.19
C ASP A 114 -3.08 -8.97 -6.18
N LEU A 115 -4.28 -8.76 -5.62
CA LEU A 115 -4.90 -9.70 -4.68
C LEU A 115 -5.82 -10.74 -5.33
N MET A 116 -6.09 -10.66 -6.64
CA MET A 116 -7.07 -11.57 -7.25
C MET A 116 -6.55 -12.99 -7.40
N TYR A 117 -7.21 -13.89 -6.70
CA TYR A 117 -7.06 -15.31 -6.84
C TYR A 117 -7.52 -15.82 -8.23
N GLY A 118 -6.65 -16.51 -8.94
CA GLY A 118 -7.06 -17.43 -10.01
C GLY A 118 -7.43 -16.79 -11.36
N THR A 119 -7.19 -15.51 -11.61
CA THR A 119 -7.52 -14.87 -12.89
C THR A 119 -6.37 -14.78 -13.88
N ALA A 120 -5.17 -15.04 -13.43
CA ALA A 120 -4.03 -15.16 -14.33
C ALA A 120 -3.16 -16.33 -13.89
N PRO A 121 -2.47 -16.99 -14.85
CA PRO A 121 -1.61 -18.14 -14.56
C PRO A 121 -0.41 -17.83 -13.65
N PHE A 122 -0.30 -16.60 -13.21
CA PHE A 122 0.83 -16.10 -12.43
C PHE A 122 0.45 -15.66 -11.00
N TYR A 123 -0.85 -15.63 -10.66
CA TYR A 123 -1.28 -15.14 -9.34
C TYR A 123 -1.49 -16.29 -8.40
N HIS A 124 -0.68 -16.29 -7.45
CA HIS A 124 -0.27 -17.46 -6.74
C HIS A 124 -0.96 -17.59 -5.42
N THR A 125 -1.82 -18.45 -5.49
CA THR A 125 -2.20 -19.27 -4.40
C THR A 125 -1.38 -20.54 -4.31
N ASP A 126 -0.36 -20.64 -5.12
CA ASP A 126 0.59 -21.72 -4.99
C ASP A 126 1.47 -21.49 -3.76
N LEU A 127 0.98 -22.03 -2.64
CA LEU A 127 1.70 -22.03 -1.37
C LEU A 127 3.03 -22.80 -1.44
N SER A 128 3.27 -23.53 -2.53
CA SER A 128 4.51 -24.28 -2.76
C SER A 128 5.66 -23.44 -3.30
N LEU A 129 5.40 -22.20 -3.75
CA LEU A 129 6.46 -21.29 -4.14
C LEU A 129 7.21 -20.80 -2.91
N GLU A 130 8.41 -21.31 -2.70
CA GLU A 130 9.27 -20.94 -1.58
C GLU A 130 10.04 -19.63 -1.81
N GLU A 131 10.27 -19.28 -3.08
CA GLU A 131 11.08 -18.12 -3.47
C GLU A 131 10.42 -17.27 -4.56
N GLY A 132 10.85 -16.02 -4.65
CA GLY A 132 10.46 -15.07 -5.69
C GLY A 132 9.37 -14.09 -5.27
N GLN A 133 8.98 -13.26 -6.22
CA GLN A 133 8.07 -12.14 -6.00
C GLN A 133 6.69 -12.56 -5.44
N TRP A 134 6.27 -13.78 -5.66
CA TRP A 134 4.95 -14.31 -5.27
C TRP A 134 5.04 -15.45 -4.27
N ALA A 135 6.17 -15.55 -3.57
CA ALA A 135 6.41 -16.65 -2.64
C ALA A 135 5.31 -16.78 -1.58
N GLU A 136 5.00 -18.02 -1.22
CA GLU A 136 4.12 -18.40 -0.12
C GLU A 136 2.68 -17.85 -0.21
N GLY A 137 2.17 -17.61 -1.42
CA GLY A 137 0.79 -17.15 -1.63
C GLY A 137 0.61 -15.62 -1.59
N GLY A 138 1.70 -14.88 -1.51
CA GLY A 138 1.77 -13.44 -1.76
C GLY A 138 0.82 -12.57 -0.95
N PRO A 139 0.38 -11.43 -1.54
CA PRO A 139 -0.49 -10.47 -0.86
C PRO A 139 -1.85 -11.06 -0.49
N TYR A 140 -2.36 -12.03 -1.28
CA TYR A 140 -3.64 -12.69 -0.97
C TYR A 140 -3.60 -13.38 0.40
N ARG A 141 -2.54 -14.15 0.66
CA ARG A 141 -2.39 -14.83 1.95
C ARG A 141 -2.22 -13.82 3.09
N ALA A 142 -1.38 -12.81 2.91
CA ALA A 142 -1.14 -11.79 3.93
C ALA A 142 -2.42 -11.05 4.33
N VAL A 143 -3.27 -10.68 3.37
CA VAL A 143 -4.54 -10.02 3.64
C VAL A 143 -5.56 -10.99 4.24
N SER A 144 -5.64 -12.24 3.74
CA SER A 144 -6.61 -13.21 4.25
C SER A 144 -6.35 -13.64 5.70
N GLU A 145 -5.13 -13.53 6.19
CA GLU A 145 -4.76 -13.79 7.58
C GLU A 145 -5.04 -12.59 8.52
N LEU A 146 -5.39 -11.42 7.99
CA LEU A 146 -5.77 -10.28 8.83
C LEU A 146 -7.05 -10.59 9.60
N SER A 147 -7.02 -10.34 10.90
CA SER A 147 -8.18 -10.59 11.76
C SER A 147 -9.39 -9.77 11.34
N SER A 148 -10.49 -10.45 10.98
CA SER A 148 -11.77 -9.83 10.64
C SER A 148 -12.41 -9.06 11.80
N ASN A 149 -11.94 -9.23 13.04
CA ASN A 149 -12.36 -8.41 14.17
C ASN A 149 -11.84 -6.97 14.07
N PHE A 150 -10.67 -6.78 13.46
CA PHE A 150 -9.98 -5.49 13.40
C PHE A 150 -9.92 -4.89 12.02
N TRP A 151 -10.02 -5.72 10.97
CA TRP A 151 -9.91 -5.31 9.58
C TRP A 151 -11.15 -5.67 8.78
N GLU A 152 -11.45 -4.84 7.81
CA GLU A 152 -12.42 -5.15 6.76
C GLU A 152 -11.80 -4.83 5.41
N TRP A 153 -12.15 -5.60 4.39
CA TRP A 153 -11.67 -5.39 3.03
C TRP A 153 -12.67 -5.84 1.98
N SER A 154 -12.49 -5.30 0.80
CA SER A 154 -13.23 -5.70 -0.39
C SER A 154 -12.31 -5.60 -1.61
N THR A 155 -12.36 -6.61 -2.48
CA THR A 155 -11.54 -6.65 -3.69
C THR A 155 -12.38 -6.30 -4.91
N LEU A 156 -11.93 -5.31 -5.67
CA LEU A 156 -12.45 -4.97 -6.98
C LEU A 156 -11.77 -5.86 -8.02
N PRO A 157 -12.53 -6.55 -8.91
CA PRO A 157 -11.98 -7.53 -9.85
C PRO A 157 -11.35 -6.87 -11.08
N TRP A 158 -10.58 -5.81 -10.90
CA TRP A 158 -9.89 -5.08 -11.96
C TRP A 158 -8.39 -5.13 -11.77
N CYS A 159 -7.64 -5.14 -12.88
CA CYS A 159 -6.17 -5.09 -12.84
C CYS A 159 -5.59 -6.05 -11.79
N ASN A 160 -5.90 -7.35 -11.92
CA ASN A 160 -5.41 -8.40 -11.01
C ASN A 160 -5.90 -8.27 -9.54
N GLY A 161 -6.92 -7.48 -9.29
CA GLY A 161 -7.52 -7.29 -7.98
C GLY A 161 -6.95 -6.09 -7.21
N LEU A 162 -7.73 -5.02 -7.18
CA LEU A 162 -7.46 -3.89 -6.30
C LEU A 162 -8.28 -4.07 -5.02
N THR A 163 -7.61 -4.30 -3.92
CA THR A 163 -8.25 -4.49 -2.62
C THR A 163 -8.21 -3.22 -1.80
N ILE A 164 -9.37 -2.84 -1.28
CA ILE A 164 -9.53 -1.72 -0.35
C ILE A 164 -9.62 -2.30 1.04
N LEU A 165 -8.75 -1.84 1.94
CA LEU A 165 -8.76 -2.23 3.35
C LEU A 165 -9.00 -1.03 4.25
N ARG A 166 -9.65 -1.29 5.37
CA ARG A 166 -9.83 -0.33 6.44
C ARG A 166 -9.73 -1.00 7.81
N LYS A 167 -9.14 -0.31 8.76
CA LYS A 167 -9.13 -0.71 10.16
C LYS A 167 -10.45 -0.34 10.83
N LYS A 168 -11.08 -1.28 11.55
CA LYS A 168 -12.39 -1.05 12.19
C LYS A 168 -12.30 -0.22 13.47
N TYR A 169 -11.19 -0.37 14.21
CA TYR A 169 -11.01 0.27 15.52
C TYR A 169 -9.59 0.82 15.66
N SER A 170 -9.40 1.82 16.53
CA SER A 170 -8.10 2.42 16.81
C SER A 170 -7.25 1.65 17.86
N THR A 171 -7.64 0.45 18.22
CA THR A 171 -6.90 -0.37 19.19
C THR A 171 -5.63 -0.92 18.59
N LYS A 172 -4.53 -0.85 19.37
CA LYS A 172 -3.27 -1.49 19.01
C LYS A 172 -3.45 -3.00 18.94
N PHE A 173 -2.93 -3.63 17.89
CA PHE A 173 -2.80 -5.07 17.85
C PHE A 173 -1.92 -5.55 19.02
N HIS A 174 -2.40 -6.51 19.76
CA HIS A 174 -1.53 -7.46 20.39
C HIS A 174 -1.31 -8.57 19.35
N THR A 175 -0.11 -8.59 18.80
CA THR A 175 0.38 -9.67 17.93
C THR A 175 0.10 -11.01 18.60
N ILE A 176 -0.53 -11.91 17.83
CA ILE A 176 -0.56 -13.34 18.16
C ILE A 176 0.80 -13.93 17.83
#